data_1036ac83a00268a6a5be723ccff93ca5
#
_entry.id   1036ac83a00268a6a5be723ccff93ca5
#
_cell.length_a   1.000
_cell.length_b   1.000
_cell.length_c   1.000
_cell.angle_alpha   90.00
_cell.angle_beta   90.00
_cell.angle_gamma   90.00
#
_symmetry.space_group_name_H-M   'P 1'
#
loop_
_entity.id
_entity.type
_entity.pdbx_description
1 polymer ?
#
loop_
_entity_poly.entity_id
_entity_poly.type
_entity_poly.pdbx_seq_one_letter_code
_entity_poly.pdbx_strand_id
1 'polypeptide(L)'
;FWWMAFNYKPGTLVNNWNPWCNFNVLQCFFLLENDRDKLAKAVYRTMTSVDHIINYTHGDGGCEEGPSYWGHAAGKMYDYLQMLSDGTGGKVSVFDQPIIKNMGEYIARSYVGNGWVVNFADASAKGGGDADLIFRYGKAVESPLMMNYAAYLKSLSDKDGIPSGDPFRLFQTLLSREELEGMSADYQAPGYSWYPETEFCYMTNKNGFFVATKGGYNNESHNHNDAGTFSLYLNTTPIFIDAGVGTYTRQTFSSERYSMQSNYHNLPMVNGVSQQFGSEFRATDVHFDPRRMYFSANIATAYPAEANVKKWVRSYQLGKNSLKIEDSFSLDKADK
;
A
#
# COMPACT_ATOMS: atom_id res chain seq x y z
N PHE A 1 -3.31 5.58 -24.84
CA PHE A 1 -4.17 5.05 -23.78
C PHE A 1 -3.85 5.81 -22.48
N TRP A 2 -4.88 6.11 -21.68
CA TRP A 2 -4.75 6.88 -20.45
C TRP A 2 -3.79 6.24 -19.43
N TRP A 3 -3.82 4.91 -19.28
CA TRP A 3 -2.96 4.15 -18.35
C TRP A 3 -1.45 4.25 -18.70
N MET A 4 -1.08 4.65 -19.91
CA MET A 4 0.33 4.87 -20.28
C MET A 4 0.92 6.14 -19.65
N ALA A 5 0.09 7.02 -19.17
CA ALA A 5 0.44 8.28 -18.50
C ALA A 5 1.34 9.24 -19.33
N PHE A 6 1.39 9.13 -20.67
CA PHE A 6 2.22 10.01 -21.52
C PHE A 6 1.80 11.48 -21.50
N ASN A 7 0.57 11.76 -21.07
CA ASN A 7 0.09 13.13 -20.84
C ASN A 7 0.16 13.51 -19.35
N TYR A 8 1.03 12.83 -18.59
CA TYR A 8 1.23 13.08 -17.18
C TYR A 8 1.56 14.55 -16.92
N LYS A 9 0.87 15.11 -15.93
CA LYS A 9 1.17 16.42 -15.35
C LYS A 9 1.34 16.23 -13.86
N PRO A 10 2.16 17.05 -13.18
CA PRO A 10 2.25 17.00 -11.72
C PRO A 10 0.84 17.04 -11.09
N GLY A 11 0.57 16.11 -10.17
CA GLY A 11 -0.76 15.93 -9.55
C GLY A 11 -1.74 15.02 -10.31
N THR A 12 -1.34 14.44 -11.46
CA THR A 12 -2.16 13.40 -12.11
C THR A 12 -1.92 12.06 -11.42
N LEU A 13 -3.00 11.39 -11.00
CA LEU A 13 -2.92 10.05 -10.43
C LEU A 13 -2.44 9.02 -11.47
N VAL A 14 -1.46 8.24 -11.09
CA VAL A 14 -1.02 7.05 -11.84
C VAL A 14 -1.26 5.84 -10.94
N ASN A 15 -2.04 4.88 -11.39
CA ASN A 15 -2.48 3.77 -10.57
C ASN A 15 -2.05 2.40 -11.14
N ASN A 16 -2.50 1.32 -10.53
CA ASN A 16 -2.20 -0.07 -10.84
C ASN A 16 -2.43 -0.47 -12.31
N TRP A 17 -3.29 0.22 -13.07
CA TRP A 17 -3.49 -0.05 -14.49
C TRP A 17 -2.23 0.21 -15.33
N ASN A 18 -1.36 1.13 -14.89
CA ASN A 18 -0.12 1.41 -15.61
C ASN A 18 0.80 0.17 -15.66
N PRO A 19 1.28 -0.43 -14.56
CA PRO A 19 2.14 -1.60 -14.63
C PRO A 19 1.40 -2.83 -15.15
N TRP A 20 0.11 -2.99 -14.83
CA TRP A 20 -0.70 -4.10 -15.30
C TRP A 20 -0.77 -4.17 -16.83
N CYS A 21 -1.14 -3.07 -17.49
CA CYS A 21 -1.24 -3.04 -18.93
C CYS A 21 0.11 -3.08 -19.62
N ASN A 22 1.12 -2.37 -19.09
CA ASN A 22 2.47 -2.39 -19.67
C ASN A 22 3.11 -3.77 -19.61
N PHE A 23 2.90 -4.53 -18.52
CA PHE A 23 3.34 -5.91 -18.43
C PHE A 23 2.74 -6.76 -19.55
N ASN A 24 1.42 -6.71 -19.73
CA ASN A 24 0.75 -7.49 -20.75
C ASN A 24 1.17 -7.09 -22.17
N VAL A 25 1.36 -5.79 -22.43
CA VAL A 25 1.87 -5.28 -23.71
C VAL A 25 3.28 -5.78 -23.97
N LEU A 26 4.20 -5.68 -23.00
CA LEU A 26 5.57 -6.18 -23.12
C LEU A 26 5.58 -7.68 -23.41
N GLN A 27 4.76 -8.47 -22.68
CA GLN A 27 4.64 -9.91 -22.86
C GLN A 27 4.19 -10.26 -24.30
N CYS A 28 3.17 -9.56 -24.81
CA CYS A 28 2.72 -9.76 -26.19
C CYS A 28 3.81 -9.48 -27.21
N PHE A 29 4.55 -8.40 -27.04
CA PHE A 29 5.66 -8.05 -27.95
C PHE A 29 6.80 -9.07 -27.89
N PHE A 30 7.22 -9.51 -26.72
CA PHE A 30 8.27 -10.53 -26.57
C PHE A 30 7.85 -11.87 -27.18
N LEU A 31 6.58 -12.23 -27.13
CA LEU A 31 6.11 -13.53 -27.63
C LEU A 31 5.77 -13.51 -29.12
N LEU A 32 5.35 -12.37 -29.68
CA LEU A 32 4.68 -12.34 -30.99
C LEU A 32 5.42 -11.47 -32.03
N GLU A 33 6.24 -10.49 -31.62
CA GLU A 33 6.88 -9.58 -32.56
C GLU A 33 8.27 -10.08 -32.97
N ASN A 34 8.45 -10.27 -34.28
CA ASN A 34 9.72 -10.74 -34.87
C ASN A 34 10.55 -9.59 -35.49
N ASP A 35 9.94 -8.44 -35.75
CA ASP A 35 10.64 -7.24 -36.22
C ASP A 35 11.37 -6.59 -35.05
N ARG A 36 12.69 -6.57 -35.12
CA ARG A 36 13.57 -6.06 -34.04
C ARG A 36 13.36 -4.57 -33.78
N ASP A 37 13.12 -3.76 -34.80
CA ASP A 37 12.93 -2.34 -34.66
C ASP A 37 11.59 -2.01 -34.00
N LYS A 38 10.56 -2.74 -34.35
CA LYS A 38 9.24 -2.63 -33.68
C LYS A 38 9.32 -3.09 -32.26
N LEU A 39 9.99 -4.22 -32.00
CA LEU A 39 10.18 -4.74 -30.65
C LEU A 39 10.94 -3.71 -29.78
N ALA A 40 12.07 -3.18 -30.26
CA ALA A 40 12.84 -2.18 -29.53
C ALA A 40 12.02 -0.93 -29.19
N LYS A 41 11.22 -0.43 -30.17
CA LYS A 41 10.31 0.71 -29.95
C LYS A 41 9.24 0.41 -28.92
N ALA A 42 8.66 -0.81 -28.94
CA ALA A 42 7.65 -1.22 -27.97
C ALA A 42 8.22 -1.33 -26.56
N VAL A 43 9.40 -1.95 -26.41
CA VAL A 43 10.11 -2.04 -25.13
C VAL A 43 10.39 -0.63 -24.59
N TYR A 44 11.01 0.25 -25.38
CA TYR A 44 11.27 1.61 -24.96
C TYR A 44 10.01 2.37 -24.54
N ARG A 45 8.92 2.21 -25.30
CA ARG A 45 7.65 2.85 -24.99
C ARG A 45 7.01 2.35 -23.68
N THR A 46 7.08 1.04 -23.40
CA THR A 46 6.58 0.51 -22.14
C THR A 46 7.46 0.93 -20.97
N MET A 47 8.79 0.98 -21.14
CA MET A 47 9.71 1.51 -20.11
C MET A 47 9.36 2.96 -19.75
N THR A 48 9.25 3.84 -20.74
CA THR A 48 8.86 5.25 -20.52
C THR A 48 7.50 5.37 -19.81
N SER A 49 6.57 4.46 -20.10
CA SER A 49 5.26 4.44 -19.43
C SER A 49 5.36 3.97 -17.99
N VAL A 50 6.14 2.92 -17.70
CA VAL A 50 6.31 2.38 -16.33
C VAL A 50 7.11 3.35 -15.44
N ASP A 51 8.02 4.13 -16.00
CA ASP A 51 8.70 5.21 -15.26
C ASP A 51 7.71 6.18 -14.61
N HIS A 52 6.52 6.38 -15.18
CA HIS A 52 5.53 7.27 -14.57
C HIS A 52 4.97 6.73 -13.26
N ILE A 53 4.70 5.43 -13.12
CA ILE A 53 4.24 4.87 -11.83
C ILE A 53 5.38 4.82 -10.81
N ILE A 54 6.61 4.52 -11.23
CA ILE A 54 7.76 4.52 -10.33
C ILE A 54 8.02 5.93 -9.79
N ASN A 55 7.95 6.95 -10.66
CA ASN A 55 8.15 8.34 -10.25
C ASN A 55 6.94 8.96 -9.54
N TYR A 56 5.75 8.41 -9.72
CA TYR A 56 4.55 8.80 -8.97
C TYR A 56 4.57 8.27 -7.54
N THR A 57 5.03 7.03 -7.35
CA THR A 57 5.10 6.42 -6.03
C THR A 57 6.13 7.17 -5.17
N HIS A 58 5.76 7.47 -3.95
CA HIS A 58 6.66 8.09 -2.98
C HIS A 58 7.89 7.23 -2.71
N GLY A 59 9.03 7.87 -2.42
CA GLY A 59 10.31 7.18 -2.22
C GLY A 59 10.31 6.18 -1.07
N ASP A 60 9.39 6.32 -0.13
CA ASP A 60 9.17 5.40 0.98
C ASP A 60 8.46 4.09 0.57
N GLY A 61 7.88 4.03 -0.64
CA GLY A 61 7.23 2.86 -1.19
C GLY A 61 5.85 2.53 -0.60
N GLY A 62 5.24 3.44 0.16
CA GLY A 62 3.89 3.28 0.67
C GLY A 62 2.88 3.06 -0.46
N CYS A 63 1.97 2.09 -0.30
CA CYS A 63 0.94 1.81 -1.30
C CYS A 63 -0.37 2.50 -0.90
N GLU A 64 -0.68 3.63 -1.53
CA GLU A 64 -1.91 4.39 -1.27
C GLU A 64 -3.18 3.55 -1.50
N GLU A 65 -3.13 2.62 -2.43
CA GLU A 65 -4.26 1.73 -2.78
C GLU A 65 -4.49 0.63 -1.73
N GLY A 66 -3.58 0.48 -0.77
CA GLY A 66 -3.62 -0.54 0.27
C GLY A 66 -3.10 -1.93 -0.18
N PRO A 67 -2.97 -2.89 0.77
CA PRO A 67 -2.33 -4.18 0.52
C PRO A 67 -3.11 -5.09 -0.45
N SER A 68 -4.42 -4.92 -0.59
CA SER A 68 -5.20 -5.71 -1.56
C SER A 68 -4.83 -5.39 -3.01
N TYR A 69 -4.47 -4.15 -3.31
CA TYR A 69 -4.05 -3.72 -4.64
C TYR A 69 -2.55 -3.87 -4.88
N TRP A 70 -1.76 -4.11 -3.85
CA TRP A 70 -0.31 -4.26 -3.97
C TRP A 70 0.11 -5.26 -5.06
N GLY A 71 -0.56 -6.42 -5.14
CA GLY A 71 -0.27 -7.45 -6.14
C GLY A 71 -0.55 -7.02 -7.59
N HIS A 72 -1.44 -6.02 -7.78
CA HIS A 72 -1.79 -5.44 -9.07
C HIS A 72 -0.96 -4.18 -9.38
N ALA A 73 -0.45 -3.51 -8.38
CA ALA A 73 0.42 -2.34 -8.51
C ALA A 73 1.90 -2.76 -8.46
N ALA A 74 2.52 -2.79 -7.28
CA ALA A 74 3.94 -3.13 -7.10
C ALA A 74 4.26 -4.55 -7.58
N GLY A 75 3.36 -5.53 -7.38
CA GLY A 75 3.53 -6.91 -7.86
C GLY A 75 3.54 -7.01 -9.38
N LYS A 76 2.69 -6.29 -10.09
CA LYS A 76 2.70 -6.25 -11.57
C LYS A 76 3.85 -5.41 -12.12
N MET A 77 4.25 -4.37 -11.42
CA MET A 77 5.48 -3.65 -11.74
C MET A 77 6.69 -4.59 -11.65
N TYR A 78 6.78 -5.40 -10.59
CA TYR A 78 7.83 -6.40 -10.47
C TYR A 78 7.80 -7.42 -11.62
N ASP A 79 6.62 -7.99 -11.96
CA ASP A 79 6.50 -8.90 -13.10
C ASP A 79 7.01 -8.26 -14.40
N TYR A 80 6.70 -6.97 -14.61
CA TYR A 80 7.20 -6.19 -15.75
C TYR A 80 8.72 -6.06 -15.72
N LEU A 81 9.30 -5.68 -14.58
CA LEU A 81 10.74 -5.49 -14.40
C LEU A 81 11.51 -6.81 -14.54
N GLN A 82 10.96 -7.91 -14.01
CA GLN A 82 11.54 -9.25 -14.18
C GLN A 82 11.56 -9.63 -15.66
N MET A 83 10.43 -9.51 -16.36
CA MET A 83 10.34 -9.84 -17.79
C MET A 83 11.29 -8.97 -18.63
N LEU A 84 11.42 -7.68 -18.32
CA LEU A 84 12.33 -6.76 -18.99
C LEU A 84 13.80 -7.17 -18.76
N SER A 85 14.16 -7.49 -17.51
CA SER A 85 15.51 -7.95 -17.16
C SER A 85 15.85 -9.26 -17.86
N ASP A 86 14.95 -10.25 -17.78
CA ASP A 86 15.16 -11.57 -18.42
C ASP A 86 15.27 -11.43 -19.95
N GLY A 87 14.37 -10.67 -20.58
CA GLY A 87 14.34 -10.44 -22.02
C GLY A 87 15.54 -9.64 -22.55
N THR A 88 16.23 -8.89 -21.70
CA THR A 88 17.45 -8.15 -22.04
C THR A 88 18.74 -8.83 -21.57
N GLY A 89 18.65 -10.04 -21.01
CA GLY A 89 19.78 -10.77 -20.45
C GLY A 89 20.43 -10.00 -19.29
N GLY A 90 19.63 -9.36 -18.44
CA GLY A 90 20.07 -8.59 -17.28
C GLY A 90 20.65 -7.19 -17.59
N LYS A 91 20.63 -6.77 -18.85
CA LYS A 91 21.22 -5.47 -19.24
C LYS A 91 20.36 -4.27 -18.83
N VAL A 92 19.07 -4.47 -18.68
CA VAL A 92 18.14 -3.47 -18.17
C VAL A 92 17.53 -3.99 -16.88
N SER A 93 17.95 -3.42 -15.78
CA SER A 93 17.49 -3.76 -14.42
C SER A 93 17.54 -2.52 -13.54
N VAL A 94 16.56 -2.41 -12.64
CA VAL A 94 16.46 -1.34 -11.63
C VAL A 94 16.20 -1.92 -10.23
N PHE A 95 16.45 -3.21 -10.03
CA PHE A 95 16.21 -3.89 -8.75
C PHE A 95 17.09 -3.39 -7.60
N ASP A 96 18.20 -2.73 -7.90
CA ASP A 96 19.09 -2.07 -6.96
C ASP A 96 18.58 -0.72 -6.44
N GLN A 97 17.50 -0.19 -7.05
CA GLN A 97 16.93 1.09 -6.64
C GLN A 97 16.14 0.95 -5.33
N PRO A 98 16.41 1.81 -4.32
CA PRO A 98 15.73 1.72 -3.02
C PRO A 98 14.22 1.76 -3.11
N ILE A 99 13.65 2.57 -4.01
CA ILE A 99 12.20 2.67 -4.19
C ILE A 99 11.58 1.34 -4.61
N ILE A 100 12.25 0.55 -5.47
CA ILE A 100 11.74 -0.75 -5.92
C ILE A 100 11.67 -1.73 -4.73
N LYS A 101 12.68 -1.73 -3.87
CA LYS A 101 12.67 -2.50 -2.63
C LYS A 101 11.59 -2.05 -1.67
N ASN A 102 11.46 -0.73 -1.44
CA ASN A 102 10.48 -0.16 -0.53
C ASN A 102 9.04 -0.48 -0.96
N MET A 103 8.72 -0.35 -2.25
CA MET A 103 7.43 -0.75 -2.82
C MET A 103 7.15 -2.23 -2.60
N GLY A 104 8.18 -3.09 -2.73
CA GLY A 104 8.06 -4.53 -2.48
C GLY A 104 7.75 -4.84 -1.01
N GLU A 105 8.49 -4.25 -0.08
CA GLU A 105 8.38 -4.52 1.35
C GLU A 105 7.05 -4.09 1.99
N TYR A 106 6.30 -3.20 1.36
CA TYR A 106 5.03 -2.71 1.89
C TYR A 106 4.07 -3.85 2.25
N ILE A 107 3.97 -4.91 1.43
CA ILE A 107 3.04 -6.02 1.69
C ILE A 107 3.39 -6.79 2.99
N ALA A 108 4.68 -7.01 3.25
CA ALA A 108 5.13 -7.66 4.48
C ALA A 108 4.92 -6.75 5.70
N ARG A 109 5.16 -5.45 5.55
CA ARG A 109 5.03 -4.46 6.64
C ARG A 109 3.58 -4.17 7.02
N SER A 110 2.64 -4.34 6.09
CA SER A 110 1.19 -4.16 6.32
C SER A 110 0.50 -5.38 6.93
N TYR A 111 1.21 -6.51 7.08
CA TYR A 111 0.64 -7.73 7.64
C TYR A 111 0.61 -7.68 9.17
N VAL A 112 -0.58 -7.84 9.74
CA VAL A 112 -0.81 -7.83 11.18
C VAL A 112 -0.62 -9.21 11.82
N GLY A 113 -1.05 -10.26 11.12
CA GLY A 113 -1.01 -11.64 11.59
C GLY A 113 -2.35 -12.34 11.43
N ASN A 114 -2.33 -13.67 11.40
CA ASN A 114 -3.54 -14.50 11.27
C ASN A 114 -4.44 -14.09 10.10
N GLY A 115 -3.81 -13.72 8.97
CA GLY A 115 -4.48 -13.26 7.76
C GLY A 115 -5.05 -11.83 7.84
N TRP A 116 -4.89 -11.11 8.94
CA TRP A 116 -5.25 -9.69 9.02
C TRP A 116 -4.17 -8.81 8.40
N VAL A 117 -4.59 -7.78 7.70
CA VAL A 117 -3.74 -6.74 7.13
C VAL A 117 -4.26 -5.36 7.51
N VAL A 118 -3.41 -4.35 7.41
CA VAL A 118 -3.84 -2.94 7.51
C VAL A 118 -4.73 -2.64 6.31
N ASN A 119 -6.01 -2.41 6.54
CA ASN A 119 -7.01 -2.26 5.47
C ASN A 119 -7.37 -0.81 5.18
N PHE A 120 -6.37 0.08 5.09
CA PHE A 120 -6.57 1.44 4.56
C PHE A 120 -6.96 1.41 3.08
N ALA A 121 -7.59 2.46 2.60
CA ALA A 121 -8.13 2.59 1.25
C ALA A 121 -9.08 1.42 0.88
N ASP A 122 -9.07 0.98 -0.37
CA ASP A 122 -9.92 -0.11 -0.85
C ASP A 122 -9.38 -1.52 -0.51
N ALA A 123 -8.68 -1.65 0.62
CA ALA A 123 -8.16 -2.94 1.04
C ALA A 123 -9.18 -3.75 1.85
N SER A 124 -9.22 -5.05 1.57
CA SER A 124 -9.90 -6.01 2.42
C SER A 124 -9.14 -6.16 3.74
N ALA A 125 -9.86 -6.38 4.84
CA ALA A 125 -9.25 -6.60 6.15
C ALA A 125 -8.47 -7.92 6.26
N LYS A 126 -8.73 -8.87 5.37
CA LYS A 126 -8.06 -10.16 5.27
C LYS A 126 -7.30 -10.28 3.95
N GLY A 127 -6.07 -10.79 4.04
CA GLY A 127 -5.19 -10.99 2.91
C GLY A 127 -3.80 -11.41 3.36
N GLY A 128 -2.81 -11.11 2.55
CA GLY A 128 -1.40 -11.42 2.82
C GLY A 128 -0.55 -11.41 1.55
N GLY A 129 -1.20 -11.46 0.39
CA GLY A 129 -0.53 -11.50 -0.91
C GLY A 129 -0.20 -12.92 -1.37
N ASP A 130 0.44 -13.01 -2.52
CA ASP A 130 0.90 -14.24 -3.16
C ASP A 130 2.33 -14.55 -2.69
N ALA A 131 2.51 -15.65 -1.97
CA ALA A 131 3.80 -16.04 -1.38
C ALA A 131 4.90 -16.20 -2.44
N ASP A 132 4.59 -16.82 -3.57
CA ASP A 132 5.57 -17.08 -4.63
C ASP A 132 6.01 -15.77 -5.33
N LEU A 133 5.08 -14.85 -5.56
CA LEU A 133 5.38 -13.51 -6.07
C LEU A 133 6.24 -12.72 -5.09
N ILE A 134 5.87 -12.70 -3.80
CA ILE A 134 6.59 -11.97 -2.75
C ILE A 134 8.01 -12.53 -2.59
N PHE A 135 8.17 -13.84 -2.66
CA PHE A 135 9.48 -14.49 -2.61
C PHE A 135 10.39 -14.04 -3.74
N ARG A 136 9.91 -14.15 -4.99
CA ARG A 136 10.68 -13.78 -6.18
C ARG A 136 11.07 -12.31 -6.17
N TYR A 137 10.10 -11.45 -5.80
CA TYR A 137 10.36 -10.02 -5.66
C TYR A 137 11.40 -9.77 -4.56
N GLY A 138 11.22 -10.36 -3.39
CA GLY A 138 12.15 -10.24 -2.26
C GLY A 138 13.57 -10.67 -2.60
N LYS A 139 13.70 -11.76 -3.39
CA LYS A 139 14.98 -12.23 -3.90
C LYS A 139 15.63 -11.23 -4.85
N ALA A 140 14.88 -10.69 -5.80
CA ALA A 140 15.37 -9.73 -6.78
C ALA A 140 15.86 -8.40 -6.16
N VAL A 141 15.25 -7.95 -5.06
CA VAL A 141 15.64 -6.73 -4.34
C VAL A 141 16.45 -6.99 -3.06
N GLU A 142 16.91 -8.21 -2.87
CA GLU A 142 17.68 -8.63 -1.69
C GLU A 142 17.00 -8.22 -0.37
N SER A 143 15.70 -8.55 -0.21
CA SER A 143 14.92 -8.29 1.00
C SER A 143 14.67 -9.56 1.82
N PRO A 144 15.41 -9.80 2.91
CA PRO A 144 15.12 -10.88 3.84
C PRO A 144 13.73 -10.79 4.46
N LEU A 145 13.23 -9.58 4.69
CA LEU A 145 11.88 -9.35 5.20
C LEU A 145 10.82 -9.99 4.29
N MET A 146 10.90 -9.71 2.99
CA MET A 146 9.96 -10.27 2.01
C MET A 146 10.11 -11.79 1.88
N MET A 147 11.34 -12.29 1.79
CA MET A 147 11.58 -13.73 1.64
C MET A 147 11.07 -14.52 2.85
N ASN A 148 11.36 -14.07 4.08
CA ASN A 148 10.87 -14.70 5.30
C ASN A 148 9.33 -14.61 5.42
N TYR A 149 8.75 -13.48 5.02
CA TYR A 149 7.30 -13.32 4.99
C TYR A 149 6.65 -14.27 3.97
N ALA A 150 7.22 -14.44 2.79
CA ALA A 150 6.75 -15.38 1.79
C ALA A 150 6.78 -16.83 2.29
N ALA A 151 7.90 -17.25 2.93
CA ALA A 151 8.03 -18.57 3.54
C ALA A 151 6.99 -18.79 4.65
N TYR A 152 6.74 -17.78 5.47
CA TYR A 152 5.69 -17.82 6.48
C TYR A 152 4.29 -18.00 5.85
N LEU A 153 3.94 -17.19 4.83
CA LEU A 153 2.66 -17.36 4.12
C LEU A 153 2.52 -18.73 3.49
N LYS A 154 3.61 -19.25 2.89
CA LYS A 154 3.63 -20.61 2.30
C LYS A 154 3.36 -21.68 3.35
N SER A 155 3.89 -21.52 4.56
CA SER A 155 3.67 -22.46 5.65
C SER A 155 2.21 -22.50 6.16
N LEU A 156 1.45 -21.44 5.92
CA LEU A 156 0.02 -21.33 6.29
C LEU A 156 -0.92 -21.87 5.20
N SER A 157 -0.42 -22.00 3.95
CA SER A 157 -1.24 -22.47 2.83
C SER A 157 -1.19 -23.99 2.67
N ASP A 158 -2.25 -24.59 2.12
CA ASP A 158 -2.21 -25.99 1.70
C ASP A 158 -1.10 -26.19 0.67
N LYS A 159 -0.24 -27.17 0.91
CA LYS A 159 1.00 -27.38 0.15
C LYS A 159 0.80 -27.63 -1.35
N ASP A 160 -0.41 -28.04 -1.75
CA ASP A 160 -0.71 -28.45 -3.13
C ASP A 160 -1.41 -27.37 -3.96
N GLY A 161 -1.67 -26.21 -3.38
CA GLY A 161 -2.31 -25.09 -4.08
C GLY A 161 -1.41 -24.50 -5.17
N ILE A 162 -1.82 -24.63 -6.44
CA ILE A 162 -1.20 -23.91 -7.54
C ILE A 162 -1.89 -22.55 -7.66
N PRO A 163 -1.16 -21.41 -7.60
CA PRO A 163 -1.76 -20.11 -7.79
C PRO A 163 -2.46 -20.04 -9.14
N SER A 164 -3.71 -19.59 -9.15
CA SER A 164 -4.55 -19.63 -10.33
C SER A 164 -4.49 -18.33 -11.13
N GLY A 165 -4.74 -18.41 -12.42
CA GLY A 165 -5.27 -17.33 -13.27
C GLY A 165 -4.24 -16.49 -14.02
N ASP A 166 -2.96 -16.46 -13.65
CA ASP A 166 -1.91 -15.75 -14.39
C ASP A 166 -0.85 -16.74 -14.87
N PRO A 167 -0.80 -17.09 -16.17
CA PRO A 167 0.14 -18.08 -16.67
C PRO A 167 1.61 -17.70 -16.44
N PHE A 168 1.96 -16.43 -16.53
CA PHE A 168 3.34 -15.99 -16.26
C PHE A 168 3.71 -16.26 -14.80
N ARG A 169 2.88 -15.86 -13.85
CA ARG A 169 3.12 -16.12 -12.43
C ARG A 169 3.15 -17.61 -12.12
N LEU A 170 2.29 -18.41 -12.76
CA LEU A 170 2.27 -19.85 -12.62
C LEU A 170 3.62 -20.47 -13.01
N PHE A 171 4.15 -20.15 -14.19
CA PHE A 171 5.45 -20.68 -14.63
C PHE A 171 6.58 -20.21 -13.71
N GLN A 172 6.56 -18.95 -13.28
CA GLN A 172 7.57 -18.43 -12.35
C GLN A 172 7.51 -19.11 -10.98
N THR A 173 6.31 -19.43 -10.48
CA THR A 173 6.10 -20.22 -9.26
C THR A 173 6.76 -21.60 -9.37
N LEU A 174 6.55 -22.30 -10.49
CA LEU A 174 7.18 -23.63 -10.69
C LEU A 174 8.71 -23.56 -10.65
N LEU A 175 9.32 -22.48 -11.13
CA LEU A 175 10.78 -22.29 -11.16
C LEU A 175 11.37 -21.94 -9.78
N SER A 176 10.61 -21.32 -8.89
CA SER A 176 11.07 -20.83 -7.57
C SER A 176 10.59 -21.67 -6.39
N ARG A 177 9.69 -22.64 -6.64
CA ARG A 177 8.96 -23.38 -5.60
C ARG A 177 9.87 -24.12 -4.64
N GLU A 178 10.82 -24.89 -5.16
CA GLU A 178 11.73 -25.71 -4.35
C GLU A 178 12.56 -24.83 -3.39
N GLU A 179 13.03 -23.69 -3.87
CA GLU A 179 13.80 -22.75 -3.07
C GLU A 179 12.95 -22.12 -1.95
N LEU A 180 11.72 -21.70 -2.26
CA LEU A 180 10.79 -21.14 -1.26
C LEU A 180 10.40 -22.19 -0.21
N GLU A 181 10.11 -23.43 -0.61
CA GLU A 181 9.76 -24.51 0.31
C GLU A 181 10.93 -24.94 1.21
N GLY A 182 12.17 -24.71 0.78
CA GLY A 182 13.38 -24.95 1.57
C GLY A 182 13.68 -23.85 2.60
N MET A 183 12.96 -22.75 2.60
CA MET A 183 13.17 -21.65 3.56
C MET A 183 12.51 -21.92 4.91
N SER A 184 13.13 -21.39 5.97
CA SER A 184 12.53 -21.33 7.30
C SER A 184 11.43 -20.26 7.36
N ALA A 185 10.30 -20.58 8.02
CA ALA A 185 9.16 -19.68 8.18
C ALA A 185 9.33 -18.70 9.36
N ASP A 186 10.49 -18.04 9.44
CA ASP A 186 10.88 -17.16 10.57
C ASP A 186 10.50 -15.69 10.35
N TYR A 187 9.30 -15.42 9.88
CA TYR A 187 8.83 -14.04 9.73
C TYR A 187 8.60 -13.37 11.09
N GLN A 188 9.21 -12.21 11.25
CA GLN A 188 8.97 -11.30 12.37
C GLN A 188 8.53 -9.94 11.81
N ALA A 189 7.37 -9.47 12.23
CA ALA A 189 6.91 -8.12 11.89
C ALA A 189 7.91 -7.08 12.43
N PRO A 190 8.26 -6.06 11.65
CA PRO A 190 9.09 -4.96 12.16
C PRO A 190 8.46 -4.30 13.39
N GLY A 191 9.28 -3.82 14.34
CA GLY A 191 8.78 -3.11 15.52
C GLY A 191 8.00 -1.84 15.17
N TYR A 192 8.35 -1.24 14.06
CA TYR A 192 7.57 -0.17 13.41
C TYR A 192 7.82 -0.14 11.90
N SER A 193 6.89 0.47 11.17
CA SER A 193 7.06 0.90 9.78
C SER A 193 6.60 2.33 9.66
N TRP A 194 7.49 3.20 9.21
CA TRP A 194 7.21 4.62 9.01
C TRP A 194 7.44 4.99 7.54
N TYR A 195 6.45 5.58 6.94
CA TYR A 195 6.42 6.05 5.56
C TYR A 195 6.31 7.58 5.60
N PRO A 196 7.43 8.32 5.58
CA PRO A 196 7.43 9.77 5.83
C PRO A 196 6.77 10.59 4.73
N GLU A 197 6.67 10.05 3.50
CA GLU A 197 6.08 10.74 2.36
C GLU A 197 4.61 10.36 2.18
N THR A 198 4.27 9.06 2.33
CA THR A 198 2.89 8.57 2.32
C THR A 198 2.17 8.85 3.65
N GLU A 199 2.94 9.14 4.71
CA GLU A 199 2.47 9.43 6.07
C GLU A 199 1.74 8.26 6.74
N PHE A 200 2.09 7.01 6.40
CA PHE A 200 1.60 5.81 7.10
C PHE A 200 2.54 5.44 8.23
N CYS A 201 1.99 5.08 9.38
CA CYS A 201 2.76 4.62 10.54
C CYS A 201 2.15 3.36 11.13
N TYR A 202 2.95 2.29 11.20
CA TYR A 202 2.58 1.04 11.85
C TYR A 202 3.53 0.83 13.03
N MET A 203 2.98 0.49 14.20
CA MET A 203 3.73 0.29 15.44
C MET A 203 3.35 -1.05 16.05
N THR A 204 4.32 -1.82 16.50
CA THR A 204 4.10 -3.08 17.20
C THR A 204 4.86 -3.13 18.51
N ASN A 205 4.44 -4.00 19.43
CA ASN A 205 5.21 -4.30 20.62
C ASN A 205 5.17 -5.78 20.98
N LYS A 206 6.05 -6.20 21.89
CA LYS A 206 6.16 -7.61 22.32
C LYS A 206 4.94 -8.13 23.08
N ASN A 207 4.02 -7.26 23.47
CA ASN A 207 2.80 -7.62 24.21
C ASN A 207 1.59 -7.79 23.27
N GLY A 208 1.83 -7.96 21.98
CA GLY A 208 0.82 -8.28 20.97
C GLY A 208 0.04 -7.10 20.41
N PHE A 209 0.41 -5.87 20.76
CA PHE A 209 -0.23 -4.70 20.15
C PHE A 209 0.30 -4.46 18.74
N PHE A 210 -0.61 -4.20 17.81
CA PHE A 210 -0.34 -3.65 16.49
C PHE A 210 -1.25 -2.44 16.28
N VAL A 211 -0.67 -1.29 15.99
CA VAL A 211 -1.37 -0.04 15.71
C VAL A 211 -1.01 0.42 14.32
N ALA A 212 -2.00 0.71 13.48
CA ALA A 212 -1.80 1.39 12.22
C ALA A 212 -2.48 2.75 12.28
N THR A 213 -1.82 3.80 11.81
CA THR A 213 -2.37 5.15 11.66
C THR A 213 -1.78 5.83 10.44
N LYS A 214 -2.43 6.88 9.97
CA LYS A 214 -1.97 7.64 8.81
C LYS A 214 -2.23 9.14 8.99
N GLY A 215 -1.41 9.94 8.33
CA GLY A 215 -1.70 11.33 7.97
C GLY A 215 -2.37 11.35 6.59
N GLY A 216 -1.65 11.73 5.55
CA GLY A 216 -2.09 11.67 4.16
C GLY A 216 -3.05 12.78 3.75
N TYR A 217 -3.70 12.59 2.63
CA TYR A 217 -4.63 13.55 2.05
C TYR A 217 -5.84 12.84 1.42
N ASN A 218 -6.96 13.54 1.34
CA ASN A 218 -8.23 12.96 0.90
C ASN A 218 -8.42 12.97 -0.62
N ASN A 219 -7.37 12.64 -1.38
CA ASN A 219 -7.39 12.45 -2.84
C ASN A 219 -6.30 11.45 -3.27
N GLU A 220 -6.02 10.45 -2.43
CA GLU A 220 -5.13 9.34 -2.74
C GLU A 220 -5.74 8.41 -3.80
N SER A 221 -4.95 7.52 -4.39
CA SER A 221 -5.51 6.45 -5.24
C SER A 221 -6.39 5.53 -4.38
N HIS A 222 -7.61 5.21 -4.85
CA HIS A 222 -8.63 4.49 -4.06
C HIS A 222 -8.99 5.18 -2.74
N ASN A 223 -9.13 6.51 -2.77
CA ASN A 223 -9.27 7.38 -1.61
C ASN A 223 -10.43 7.05 -0.69
N HIS A 224 -10.15 7.16 0.62
CA HIS A 224 -11.13 7.39 1.69
C HIS A 224 -10.82 8.71 2.37
N ASN A 225 -11.85 9.40 2.91
CA ASN A 225 -11.63 10.63 3.68
C ASN A 225 -11.27 10.25 5.12
N ASP A 226 -10.03 9.87 5.34
CA ASP A 226 -9.60 9.15 6.53
C ASP A 226 -8.28 9.65 7.13
N ALA A 227 -7.88 10.89 6.82
CA ALA A 227 -6.68 11.52 7.38
C ALA A 227 -6.73 11.54 8.92
N GLY A 228 -5.75 10.92 9.58
CA GLY A 228 -5.67 10.77 11.02
C GLY A 228 -6.45 9.58 11.60
N THR A 229 -6.91 8.64 10.79
CA THR A 229 -7.54 7.40 11.25
C THR A 229 -6.55 6.44 11.90
N PHE A 230 -7.06 5.42 12.58
CA PHE A 230 -6.24 4.34 13.12
C PHE A 230 -6.98 3.00 13.13
N SER A 231 -6.18 1.92 13.17
CA SER A 231 -6.63 0.57 13.51
C SER A 231 -5.79 0.03 14.67
N LEU A 232 -6.40 -0.78 15.53
CA LEU A 232 -5.77 -1.39 16.69
C LEU A 232 -6.07 -2.87 16.72
N TYR A 233 -5.04 -3.67 16.88
CA TYR A 233 -5.12 -5.10 17.08
C TYR A 233 -4.38 -5.50 18.36
N LEU A 234 -4.90 -6.53 19.03
CA LEU A 234 -4.26 -7.17 20.19
C LEU A 234 -4.19 -8.68 19.94
N ASN A 235 -2.99 -9.24 19.96
CA ASN A 235 -2.75 -10.66 19.64
C ASN A 235 -3.43 -11.06 18.32
N THR A 236 -3.28 -10.24 17.28
CA THR A 236 -3.91 -10.38 15.96
C THR A 236 -5.44 -10.28 15.93
N THR A 237 -6.09 -10.02 17.07
CA THR A 237 -7.54 -9.79 17.14
C THR A 237 -7.81 -8.30 16.91
N PRO A 238 -8.65 -7.92 15.94
CA PRO A 238 -9.01 -6.52 15.72
C PRO A 238 -9.85 -5.99 16.89
N ILE A 239 -9.44 -4.86 17.47
CA ILE A 239 -10.16 -4.13 18.52
C ILE A 239 -10.86 -2.91 17.92
N PHE A 240 -10.11 -2.14 17.11
CA PHE A 240 -10.61 -1.08 16.25
C PHE A 240 -10.10 -1.35 14.84
N ILE A 241 -10.98 -1.38 13.87
CA ILE A 241 -10.65 -1.67 12.48
C ILE A 241 -11.27 -0.62 11.57
N ASP A 242 -10.73 -0.46 10.38
CA ASP A 242 -11.31 0.34 9.33
C ASP A 242 -12.58 -0.34 8.76
N ALA A 243 -13.55 0.46 8.32
CA ALA A 243 -14.80 -0.04 7.74
C ALA A 243 -14.58 -0.82 6.43
N GLY A 244 -13.45 -0.59 5.76
CA GLY A 244 -13.03 -1.27 4.54
C GLY A 244 -13.83 -0.85 3.31
N VAL A 245 -13.66 -1.63 2.24
CA VAL A 245 -14.11 -1.23 0.89
C VAL A 245 -15.57 -1.57 0.59
N GLY A 246 -16.10 -2.65 1.12
CA GLY A 246 -17.41 -3.17 0.72
C GLY A 246 -17.43 -3.74 -0.71
N THR A 247 -18.64 -3.93 -1.26
CA THR A 247 -18.83 -4.45 -2.62
C THR A 247 -18.79 -3.32 -3.65
N TYR A 248 -18.07 -3.51 -4.76
CA TYR A 248 -18.06 -2.57 -5.88
C TYR A 248 -19.40 -2.53 -6.58
N THR A 249 -20.02 -1.34 -6.62
CA THR A 249 -21.28 -1.04 -7.33
C THR A 249 -21.10 0.25 -8.13
N ARG A 250 -22.14 0.72 -8.83
CA ARG A 250 -22.11 2.05 -9.47
C ARG A 250 -21.87 3.20 -8.49
N GLN A 251 -22.28 3.04 -7.23
CA GLN A 251 -22.12 4.04 -6.17
C GLN A 251 -20.74 3.99 -5.52
N THR A 252 -19.91 2.98 -5.83
CA THR A 252 -18.59 2.79 -5.23
C THR A 252 -17.69 4.02 -5.36
N PHE A 253 -17.82 4.76 -6.46
CA PHE A 253 -17.01 5.95 -6.75
C PHE A 253 -17.77 7.26 -6.50
N SER A 254 -18.85 7.21 -5.73
CA SER A 254 -19.61 8.40 -5.32
C SER A 254 -19.31 8.75 -3.85
N SER A 255 -19.47 10.03 -3.52
CA SER A 255 -19.37 10.53 -2.12
C SER A 255 -20.41 9.92 -1.18
N GLU A 256 -21.43 9.24 -1.71
CA GLU A 256 -22.48 8.57 -0.94
C GLU A 256 -22.03 7.23 -0.38
N ARG A 257 -20.92 6.65 -0.88
CA ARG A 257 -20.36 5.41 -0.37
C ARG A 257 -19.90 5.62 1.09
N TYR A 258 -20.40 4.79 2.00
CA TYR A 258 -20.10 4.93 3.43
C TYR A 258 -18.57 4.88 3.71
N SER A 259 -17.81 4.01 3.04
CA SER A 259 -16.37 3.88 3.24
C SER A 259 -15.55 5.08 2.73
N MET A 260 -16.15 5.97 1.94
CA MET A 260 -15.53 7.25 1.56
C MET A 260 -15.68 8.34 2.63
N GLN A 261 -16.60 8.17 3.57
CA GLN A 261 -16.99 9.21 4.52
C GLN A 261 -16.25 9.04 5.84
N SER A 262 -15.63 10.09 6.36
CA SER A 262 -14.78 10.03 7.56
C SER A 262 -15.50 9.60 8.83
N ASN A 263 -16.82 9.76 8.90
CA ASN A 263 -17.63 9.32 10.04
C ASN A 263 -17.79 7.80 10.16
N TYR A 264 -17.38 7.04 9.15
CA TYR A 264 -17.28 5.57 9.21
C TYR A 264 -15.86 5.07 9.48
N HIS A 265 -14.90 5.98 9.64
CA HIS A 265 -13.55 5.71 10.11
C HIS A 265 -13.41 6.07 11.59
N ASN A 266 -12.28 5.72 12.21
CA ASN A 266 -12.04 6.02 13.63
C ASN A 266 -11.64 7.51 13.82
N LEU A 267 -12.52 8.41 13.42
CA LEU A 267 -12.32 9.87 13.32
C LEU A 267 -13.46 10.64 14.00
N PRO A 268 -13.18 11.86 14.49
CA PRO A 268 -14.22 12.72 15.02
C PRO A 268 -15.08 13.34 13.90
N MET A 269 -16.37 13.50 14.16
CA MET A 269 -17.18 14.51 13.50
C MET A 269 -17.06 15.83 14.27
N VAL A 270 -16.85 16.93 13.58
CA VAL A 270 -16.67 18.24 14.22
C VAL A 270 -17.79 19.17 13.81
N ASN A 271 -18.57 19.64 14.79
CA ASN A 271 -19.79 20.44 14.55
C ASN A 271 -20.77 19.77 13.55
N GLY A 272 -20.87 18.43 13.61
CA GLY A 272 -21.70 17.66 12.69
C GLY A 272 -21.14 17.50 11.28
N VAL A 273 -19.88 17.93 11.04
CA VAL A 273 -19.23 17.93 9.73
C VAL A 273 -18.14 16.86 9.67
N SER A 274 -18.08 16.13 8.56
CA SER A 274 -17.05 15.12 8.23
C SER A 274 -15.92 15.75 7.42
N GLN A 275 -14.79 15.03 7.31
CA GLN A 275 -13.72 15.40 6.38
C GLN A 275 -14.24 15.41 4.94
N GLN A 276 -13.60 16.18 4.07
CA GLN A 276 -14.01 16.37 2.69
C GLN A 276 -12.98 15.78 1.73
N PHE A 277 -13.45 15.36 0.54
CA PHE A 277 -12.62 14.93 -0.57
C PHE A 277 -11.91 16.13 -1.22
N GLY A 278 -10.64 15.94 -1.56
CA GLY A 278 -9.80 16.90 -2.26
C GLY A 278 -8.35 16.86 -1.77
N SER A 279 -7.40 17.20 -2.61
CA SER A 279 -5.97 17.20 -2.25
C SER A 279 -5.59 18.29 -1.24
N GLU A 280 -6.40 19.32 -1.12
CA GLU A 280 -6.32 20.37 -0.11
C GLU A 280 -6.74 19.90 1.29
N PHE A 281 -7.61 18.87 1.36
CA PHE A 281 -8.08 18.27 2.60
C PHE A 281 -7.11 17.18 3.06
N ARG A 282 -6.22 17.54 3.98
CA ARG A 282 -5.07 16.70 4.36
C ARG A 282 -4.65 16.88 5.81
N ALA A 283 -3.88 15.94 6.30
CA ALA A 283 -3.11 16.14 7.52
C ALA A 283 -1.93 17.09 7.29
N THR A 284 -1.50 17.76 8.35
CA THR A 284 -0.31 18.61 8.40
C THR A 284 0.48 18.33 9.66
N ASP A 285 1.73 18.81 9.74
CA ASP A 285 2.59 18.62 10.92
C ASP A 285 2.68 17.14 11.36
N VAL A 286 2.73 16.22 10.37
CA VAL A 286 2.77 14.79 10.64
C VAL A 286 4.16 14.41 11.12
N HIS A 287 4.22 13.73 12.26
CA HIS A 287 5.48 13.40 12.92
C HIS A 287 5.42 11.99 13.53
N PHE A 288 6.56 11.28 13.43
CA PHE A 288 6.77 10.01 14.12
C PHE A 288 8.09 10.00 14.89
N ASP A 289 8.02 9.65 16.18
CA ASP A 289 9.19 9.42 17.03
C ASP A 289 9.30 7.92 17.36
N PRO A 290 10.22 7.18 16.71
CA PRO A 290 10.37 5.74 16.93
C PRO A 290 10.87 5.36 18.33
N ARG A 291 11.58 6.27 19.05
CA ARG A 291 12.06 5.98 20.41
C ARG A 291 10.91 5.98 21.41
N ARG A 292 9.92 6.80 21.16
CA ARG A 292 8.73 6.93 22.02
C ARG A 292 7.55 6.13 21.50
N MET A 293 7.66 5.52 20.32
CA MET A 293 6.54 4.91 19.57
C MET A 293 5.34 5.87 19.55
N TYR A 294 5.62 7.10 19.13
CA TYR A 294 4.68 8.21 19.16
C TYR A 294 4.48 8.77 17.75
N PHE A 295 3.22 8.80 17.31
CA PHE A 295 2.81 9.45 16.08
C PHE A 295 1.87 10.60 16.39
N SER A 296 1.94 11.68 15.62
CA SER A 296 0.98 12.79 15.71
C SER A 296 0.75 13.43 14.34
N ALA A 297 -0.46 13.94 14.13
CA ALA A 297 -0.86 14.67 12.95
C ALA A 297 -1.87 15.77 13.30
N ASN A 298 -1.76 16.92 12.68
CA ASN A 298 -2.79 17.94 12.73
C ASN A 298 -3.79 17.68 11.60
N ILE A 299 -5.01 17.31 11.94
CA ILE A 299 -6.08 16.92 10.99
C ILE A 299 -7.08 18.03 10.71
N ALA A 300 -6.85 19.25 11.22
CA ALA A 300 -7.80 20.36 11.08
C ALA A 300 -8.10 20.68 9.61
N THR A 301 -7.08 20.68 8.76
CA THR A 301 -7.19 20.99 7.34
C THR A 301 -7.86 19.89 6.50
N ALA A 302 -8.09 18.72 7.07
CA ALA A 302 -8.89 17.67 6.43
C ALA A 302 -10.41 17.96 6.48
N TYR A 303 -10.82 18.91 7.32
CA TYR A 303 -12.22 19.34 7.46
C TYR A 303 -12.47 20.63 6.67
N PRO A 304 -13.67 20.79 6.08
CA PRO A 304 -14.05 22.02 5.41
C PRO A 304 -14.29 23.16 6.42
N ALA A 305 -14.37 24.39 5.93
CA ALA A 305 -14.51 25.61 6.75
C ALA A 305 -15.72 25.59 7.70
N GLU A 306 -16.79 24.91 7.32
CA GLU A 306 -18.04 24.77 8.09
C GLU A 306 -17.82 24.02 9.42
N ALA A 307 -16.78 23.20 9.50
CA ALA A 307 -16.42 22.52 10.74
C ALA A 307 -15.88 23.48 11.82
N ASN A 308 -15.48 24.70 11.46
CA ASN A 308 -14.94 25.73 12.34
C ASN A 308 -13.73 25.27 13.18
N VAL A 309 -12.89 24.40 12.61
CA VAL A 309 -11.70 23.85 13.28
C VAL A 309 -10.49 24.74 12.97
N LYS A 310 -9.86 25.31 14.00
CA LYS A 310 -8.57 26.00 13.87
C LYS A 310 -7.39 25.05 13.92
N LYS A 311 -7.45 24.13 14.86
CA LYS A 311 -6.38 23.18 15.13
C LYS A 311 -6.98 21.89 15.69
N TRP A 312 -6.48 20.74 15.25
CA TRP A 312 -6.81 19.44 15.84
C TRP A 312 -5.60 18.52 15.70
N VAL A 313 -4.79 18.45 16.73
CA VAL A 313 -3.68 17.53 16.78
C VAL A 313 -4.12 16.25 17.45
N ARG A 314 -4.12 15.17 16.70
CA ARG A 314 -4.36 13.83 17.19
C ARG A 314 -3.01 13.11 17.33
N SER A 315 -2.81 12.43 18.44
CA SER A 315 -1.60 11.68 18.69
C SER A 315 -1.89 10.29 19.19
N TYR A 316 -0.97 9.37 18.87
CA TYR A 316 -0.99 7.97 19.24
C TYR A 316 0.34 7.60 19.88
N GLN A 317 0.30 7.07 21.09
CA GLN A 317 1.48 6.58 21.76
C GLN A 317 1.29 5.13 22.18
N LEU A 318 2.09 4.24 21.58
CA LEU A 318 2.09 2.83 21.93
C LEU A 318 3.00 2.60 23.14
N GLY A 319 2.40 2.29 24.28
CA GLY A 319 3.08 1.88 25.48
C GLY A 319 3.28 0.36 25.57
N LYS A 320 3.74 -0.12 26.72
CA LYS A 320 3.93 -1.55 26.96
C LYS A 320 2.60 -2.32 26.92
N ASN A 321 1.56 -1.83 27.57
CA ASN A 321 0.27 -2.50 27.74
C ASN A 321 -0.92 -1.60 27.38
N SER A 322 -0.70 -0.53 26.64
CA SER A 322 -1.76 0.41 26.29
C SER A 322 -1.41 1.19 25.03
N LEU A 323 -2.44 1.59 24.32
CA LEU A 323 -2.39 2.66 23.33
C LEU A 323 -3.03 3.91 23.98
N LYS A 324 -2.29 5.01 24.05
CA LYS A 324 -2.83 6.31 24.40
C LYS A 324 -3.18 7.05 23.14
N ILE A 325 -4.44 7.49 23.01
CA ILE A 325 -4.91 8.39 21.96
C ILE A 325 -5.25 9.71 22.64
N GLU A 326 -4.73 10.82 22.11
CA GLU A 326 -4.96 12.14 22.67
C GLU A 326 -5.29 13.13 21.56
N ASP A 327 -6.40 13.83 21.72
CA ASP A 327 -6.85 14.91 20.84
C ASP A 327 -6.69 16.26 21.55
N SER A 328 -5.90 17.15 20.98
CA SER A 328 -5.77 18.55 21.41
C SER A 328 -6.30 19.47 20.32
N PHE A 329 -7.36 20.19 20.59
CA PHE A 329 -8.06 20.96 19.56
C PHE A 329 -8.46 22.38 20.00
N SER A 330 -8.66 23.24 19.02
CA SER A 330 -9.31 24.55 19.17
C SER A 330 -10.29 24.78 18.02
N LEU A 331 -11.45 25.31 18.36
CA LEU A 331 -12.52 25.64 17.42
C LEU A 331 -12.73 27.15 17.39
N ASP A 332 -13.11 27.71 16.24
CA ASP A 332 -13.60 29.09 16.15
C ASP A 332 -14.97 29.22 16.77
N LYS A 333 -15.81 28.20 16.59
CA LYS A 333 -17.14 28.09 17.11
C LYS A 333 -17.45 26.64 17.44
N ALA A 334 -18.07 26.37 18.56
CA ALA A 334 -18.65 25.09 18.90
C ALA A 334 -20.15 25.13 18.76
N ASP A 335 -20.72 24.20 18.02
CA ASP A 335 -22.17 24.01 18.01
C ASP A 335 -22.59 23.19 19.25
N LYS A 336 -23.76 23.45 19.76
CA LYS A 336 -24.28 22.78 20.97
C LYS A 336 -24.90 21.43 20.64
#